data_d57fd9529a23a9dbba2037a410535907
#
_entry.id   d57fd9529a23a9dbba2037a410535907
#
_cell.length_a   1.000
_cell.length_b   1.000
_cell.length_c   1.000
_cell.angle_alpha   90.00
_cell.angle_beta   90.00
_cell.angle_gamma   90.00
#
_symmetry.space_group_name_H-M   'P 1'
#
loop_
_entity.id
_entity.type
_entity.pdbx_description
1 polymer ?
#
loop_
_entity_poly.entity_id
_entity_poly.type
_entity_poly.pdbx_seq_one_letter_code
_entity_poly.pdbx_strand_id
1 'polypeptide(L)'
;MGSKNKLKRFKENENFNNVFQPTREELLSGNFKFKGSWANKVFKNSNPITLELGCGKGEYSVELARQNPNINFIGIDIKGARFWRGAKTANENNIDNVKFIRAQIELVEYLFDNNEISEIWITFSDPQITFKRTKHRLTNLEFLNKYKRILNINGCINLKTDSEFLHGYTIGLLQAMKNAEILYSNHDIYKRSGSPKEATEIKTHYENLFLIKDKPITFIKFKI
;
A
#
# COMPACT_ATOMS: atom_id res chain seq x y z
N MET A 1 -2.66 -24.15 0.23
CA MET A 1 -1.95 -24.02 -1.08
C MET A 1 -0.56 -24.59 -0.93
N GLY A 2 -0.20 -25.65 -1.68
CA GLY A 2 1.05 -26.38 -1.52
C GLY A 2 2.30 -25.61 -1.92
N SER A 3 3.44 -26.03 -1.38
CA SER A 3 4.77 -25.42 -1.59
C SER A 3 5.19 -25.32 -3.07
N LYS A 4 4.80 -26.28 -3.92
CA LYS A 4 5.11 -26.32 -5.36
C LYS A 4 4.62 -25.08 -6.11
N ASN A 5 3.41 -24.57 -5.84
CA ASN A 5 2.90 -23.38 -6.50
C ASN A 5 3.59 -22.06 -6.03
N LYS A 6 4.13 -22.06 -4.82
CA LYS A 6 4.86 -20.90 -4.29
C LYS A 6 6.17 -20.68 -5.04
N LEU A 7 6.97 -21.73 -5.24
CA LEU A 7 8.24 -21.66 -5.97
C LEU A 7 8.03 -21.26 -7.44
N LYS A 8 7.00 -21.84 -8.10
CA LYS A 8 6.63 -21.49 -9.47
C LYS A 8 6.34 -19.97 -9.60
N ARG A 9 5.54 -19.41 -8.68
CA ARG A 9 5.19 -17.99 -8.68
C ARG A 9 6.39 -17.07 -8.44
N PHE A 10 7.37 -17.49 -7.62
CA PHE A 10 8.61 -16.74 -7.46
C PHE A 10 9.41 -16.68 -8.75
N LYS A 11 9.56 -17.81 -9.45
CA LYS A 11 10.25 -17.86 -10.76
C LYS A 11 9.53 -17.02 -11.83
N GLU A 12 8.21 -17.06 -11.86
CA GLU A 12 7.42 -16.23 -12.79
C GLU A 12 7.61 -14.73 -12.51
N ASN A 13 7.68 -14.32 -11.24
CA ASN A 13 7.96 -12.92 -10.86
C ASN A 13 9.30 -12.41 -11.37
N GLU A 14 10.32 -13.28 -11.52
CA GLU A 14 11.63 -12.90 -12.06
C GLU A 14 11.56 -12.49 -13.54
N ASN A 15 10.55 -12.98 -14.26
CA ASN A 15 10.33 -12.70 -15.68
C ASN A 15 9.32 -11.58 -15.93
N PHE A 16 8.67 -11.06 -14.89
CA PHE A 16 7.69 -9.98 -15.04
C PHE A 16 8.37 -8.61 -15.08
N ASN A 17 8.11 -7.82 -16.12
CA ASN A 17 8.64 -6.47 -16.30
C ASN A 17 8.06 -5.44 -15.33
N ASN A 18 6.96 -5.78 -14.65
CA ASN A 18 6.29 -4.97 -13.66
C ASN A 18 6.62 -5.40 -12.21
N VAL A 19 7.59 -6.31 -11.98
CA VAL A 19 8.00 -6.78 -10.65
C VAL A 19 9.45 -6.45 -10.37
N PHE A 20 9.71 -5.87 -9.19
CA PHE A 20 11.04 -5.49 -8.69
C PHE A 20 11.32 -6.23 -7.39
N GLN A 21 12.46 -6.87 -7.28
CA GLN A 21 12.86 -7.68 -6.13
C GLN A 21 14.26 -7.32 -5.64
N PRO A 22 14.47 -6.06 -5.16
CA PRO A 22 15.77 -5.67 -4.61
C PRO A 22 16.12 -6.53 -3.39
N THR A 23 17.39 -6.83 -3.21
CA THR A 23 17.87 -7.48 -1.99
C THR A 23 17.91 -6.48 -0.83
N ARG A 24 17.88 -6.99 0.40
CA ARG A 24 18.05 -6.14 1.58
C ARG A 24 19.39 -5.40 1.57
N GLU A 25 20.43 -6.05 1.13
CA GLU A 25 21.79 -5.48 1.03
C GLU A 25 21.84 -4.33 0.02
N GLU A 26 21.26 -4.54 -1.17
CA GLU A 26 21.13 -3.49 -2.19
C GLU A 26 20.41 -2.26 -1.63
N LEU A 27 19.31 -2.44 -0.90
CA LEU A 27 18.57 -1.32 -0.31
C LEU A 27 19.39 -0.61 0.76
N LEU A 28 19.99 -1.35 1.70
CA LEU A 28 20.76 -0.76 2.80
C LEU A 28 22.05 -0.09 2.34
N SER A 29 22.60 -0.43 1.18
CA SER A 29 23.73 0.29 0.59
C SER A 29 23.39 1.73 0.17
N GLY A 30 22.10 2.06 0.08
CA GLY A 30 21.62 3.37 -0.37
C GLY A 30 21.69 3.61 -1.87
N ASN A 31 22.14 2.63 -2.66
CA ASN A 31 22.40 2.75 -4.10
C ASN A 31 21.28 2.14 -4.96
N PHE A 32 20.06 2.06 -4.45
CA PHE A 32 18.94 1.51 -5.22
C PHE A 32 18.65 2.41 -6.43
N LYS A 33 18.85 1.87 -7.62
CA LYS A 33 18.91 2.61 -8.90
C LYS A 33 17.63 3.37 -9.28
N PHE A 34 16.48 3.04 -8.69
CA PHE A 34 15.20 3.67 -9.01
C PHE A 34 14.77 4.70 -7.97
N LYS A 35 15.43 4.78 -6.82
CA LYS A 35 15.14 5.78 -5.79
C LYS A 35 15.22 7.20 -6.39
N GLY A 36 14.18 8.00 -6.19
CA GLY A 36 14.06 9.35 -6.75
C GLY A 36 13.83 9.41 -8.28
N SER A 37 13.55 8.27 -8.92
CA SER A 37 13.42 8.23 -10.37
C SER A 37 12.39 7.20 -10.89
N TRP A 38 11.47 6.76 -10.04
CA TRP A 38 10.44 5.79 -10.39
C TRP A 38 9.56 6.28 -11.56
N ALA A 39 9.03 7.50 -11.50
CA ALA A 39 8.19 8.06 -12.55
C ALA A 39 8.95 8.09 -13.89
N ASN A 40 10.15 8.64 -13.89
CA ASN A 40 10.94 8.84 -15.12
C ASN A 40 11.53 7.52 -15.66
N LYS A 41 12.23 6.74 -14.84
CA LYS A 41 12.97 5.55 -15.31
C LYS A 41 12.11 4.31 -15.45
N VAL A 42 11.09 4.14 -14.60
CA VAL A 42 10.27 2.91 -14.58
C VAL A 42 8.94 3.10 -15.29
N PHE A 43 8.20 4.17 -14.97
CA PHE A 43 6.92 4.47 -15.62
C PHE A 43 7.08 5.27 -16.90
N LYS A 44 8.21 5.95 -17.10
CA LYS A 44 8.52 6.78 -18.29
C LYS A 44 7.52 7.93 -18.50
N ASN A 45 7.07 8.51 -17.40
CA ASN A 45 6.15 9.66 -17.38
C ASN A 45 6.43 10.54 -16.16
N SER A 46 5.60 11.58 -15.94
CA SER A 46 5.67 12.46 -14.77
C SER A 46 4.43 12.37 -13.87
N ASN A 47 3.64 11.30 -14.01
CA ASN A 47 2.43 11.12 -13.23
C ASN A 47 2.75 10.93 -11.74
N PRO A 48 1.87 11.37 -10.83
CA PRO A 48 2.05 11.14 -9.40
C PRO A 48 2.08 9.65 -9.06
N ILE A 49 2.78 9.30 -7.98
CA ILE A 49 2.92 7.91 -7.56
C ILE A 49 2.13 7.67 -6.28
N THR A 50 1.26 6.67 -6.32
CA THR A 50 0.51 6.14 -5.18
C THR A 50 1.09 4.78 -4.75
N LEU A 51 1.34 4.61 -3.44
CA LEU A 51 1.80 3.34 -2.87
C LEU A 51 0.66 2.57 -2.21
N GLU A 52 0.62 1.25 -2.37
CA GLU A 52 -0.12 0.36 -1.48
C GLU A 52 0.86 -0.45 -0.62
N LEU A 53 0.79 -0.27 0.70
CA LEU A 53 1.67 -0.94 1.65
C LEU A 53 1.02 -2.21 2.20
N GLY A 54 1.67 -3.36 1.96
CA GLY A 54 1.12 -4.68 2.28
C GLY A 54 0.07 -5.12 1.27
N CYS A 55 0.30 -4.90 -0.03
CA CYS A 55 -0.66 -5.08 -1.12
C CYS A 55 -1.21 -6.50 -1.29
N GLY A 56 -0.71 -7.47 -0.55
CA GLY A 56 -1.22 -8.84 -0.55
C GLY A 56 -1.27 -9.47 -1.93
N LYS A 57 -2.45 -9.64 -2.52
CA LYS A 57 -2.62 -10.17 -3.89
C LYS A 57 -2.49 -9.10 -4.97
N GLY A 58 -2.38 -7.82 -4.60
CA GLY A 58 -2.28 -6.68 -5.51
C GLY A 58 -3.61 -6.31 -6.18
N GLU A 59 -4.74 -6.82 -5.68
CA GLU A 59 -6.08 -6.59 -6.26
C GLU A 59 -6.44 -5.10 -6.21
N TYR A 60 -6.14 -4.43 -5.10
CA TYR A 60 -6.45 -3.03 -4.90
C TYR A 60 -5.58 -2.14 -5.79
N SER A 61 -4.26 -2.37 -5.81
CA SER A 61 -3.32 -1.65 -6.70
C SER A 61 -3.69 -1.75 -8.16
N VAL A 62 -4.07 -2.96 -8.65
CA VAL A 62 -4.44 -3.19 -10.05
C VAL A 62 -5.73 -2.44 -10.41
N GLU A 63 -6.73 -2.49 -9.54
CA GLU A 63 -8.02 -1.86 -9.81
C GLU A 63 -7.93 -0.33 -9.74
N LEU A 64 -7.19 0.23 -8.78
CA LEU A 64 -6.88 1.66 -8.74
C LEU A 64 -6.17 2.11 -10.02
N ALA A 65 -5.19 1.34 -10.50
CA ALA A 65 -4.46 1.65 -11.71
C ALA A 65 -5.35 1.65 -12.96
N ARG A 66 -6.28 0.68 -13.05
CA ARG A 66 -7.25 0.61 -14.16
C ARG A 66 -8.17 1.82 -14.19
N GLN A 67 -8.64 2.28 -13.02
CA GLN A 67 -9.56 3.40 -12.90
C GLN A 67 -8.86 4.76 -13.07
N ASN A 68 -7.54 4.83 -12.88
CA ASN A 68 -6.78 6.07 -12.86
C ASN A 68 -5.55 6.01 -13.78
N PRO A 69 -5.70 6.08 -15.11
CA PRO A 69 -4.58 5.92 -16.05
C PRO A 69 -3.51 7.00 -15.96
N ASN A 70 -3.82 8.15 -15.36
CA ASN A 70 -2.89 9.27 -15.16
C ASN A 70 -2.20 9.26 -13.79
N ILE A 71 -2.28 8.15 -13.04
CA ILE A 71 -1.60 7.95 -11.76
C ILE A 71 -0.79 6.66 -11.86
N ASN A 72 0.43 6.68 -11.34
CA ASN A 72 1.28 5.50 -11.22
C ASN A 72 1.03 4.80 -9.88
N PHE A 73 0.98 3.48 -9.88
CA PHE A 73 0.73 2.69 -8.68
C PHE A 73 1.88 1.72 -8.39
N ILE A 74 2.25 1.60 -7.11
CA ILE A 74 3.26 0.64 -6.67
C ILE A 74 2.72 -0.14 -5.47
N GLY A 75 2.53 -1.45 -5.63
CA GLY A 75 2.19 -2.34 -4.53
C GLY A 75 3.45 -2.92 -3.88
N ILE A 76 3.57 -2.84 -2.55
CA ILE A 76 4.69 -3.40 -1.80
C ILE A 76 4.21 -4.53 -0.89
N ASP A 77 4.85 -5.70 -0.97
CA ASP A 77 4.67 -6.80 -0.02
C ASP A 77 5.94 -7.67 0.02
N ILE A 78 6.28 -8.19 1.21
CA ILE A 78 7.38 -9.13 1.37
C ILE A 78 7.05 -10.52 0.76
N LYS A 79 5.77 -10.83 0.60
CA LYS A 79 5.29 -12.12 0.11
C LYS A 79 5.06 -12.12 -1.41
N GLY A 80 6.13 -12.11 -2.20
CA GLY A 80 6.09 -12.09 -3.67
C GLY A 80 5.13 -13.09 -4.31
N ALA A 81 4.97 -14.28 -3.73
CA ALA A 81 4.00 -15.27 -4.22
C ALA A 81 2.53 -14.84 -4.08
N ARG A 82 2.21 -13.80 -3.28
CA ARG A 82 0.86 -13.24 -3.16
C ARG A 82 0.60 -12.23 -4.28
N PHE A 83 1.43 -11.20 -4.41
CA PHE A 83 1.25 -10.16 -5.42
C PHE A 83 1.54 -10.65 -6.85
N TRP A 84 2.13 -11.83 -7.01
CA TRP A 84 2.21 -12.51 -8.30
C TRP A 84 0.88 -12.46 -9.07
N ARG A 85 -0.26 -12.61 -8.36
CA ARG A 85 -1.58 -12.56 -9.01
C ARG A 85 -1.85 -11.17 -9.62
N GLY A 86 -1.64 -10.11 -8.86
CA GLY A 86 -1.80 -8.73 -9.34
C GLY A 86 -0.84 -8.40 -10.49
N ALA A 87 0.44 -8.77 -10.34
CA ALA A 87 1.44 -8.55 -11.37
C ALA A 87 1.09 -9.27 -12.68
N LYS A 88 0.65 -10.52 -12.59
CA LYS A 88 0.19 -11.31 -13.74
C LYS A 88 -1.06 -10.69 -14.37
N THR A 89 -2.06 -10.32 -13.58
CA THR A 89 -3.29 -9.68 -14.06
C THR A 89 -2.99 -8.36 -14.78
N ALA A 90 -2.09 -7.54 -14.25
CA ALA A 90 -1.69 -6.29 -14.88
C ALA A 90 -1.03 -6.53 -16.25
N ASN A 91 -0.10 -7.50 -16.34
CA ASN A 91 0.55 -7.85 -17.61
C ASN A 91 -0.45 -8.41 -18.64
N GLU A 92 -1.35 -9.30 -18.22
CA GLU A 92 -2.37 -9.91 -19.10
C GLU A 92 -3.39 -8.89 -19.65
N ASN A 93 -3.62 -7.78 -18.92
CA ASN A 93 -4.57 -6.74 -19.30
C ASN A 93 -3.91 -5.44 -19.76
N ASN A 94 -2.59 -5.42 -20.00
CA ASN A 94 -1.82 -4.26 -20.42
C ASN A 94 -2.02 -3.02 -19.51
N ILE A 95 -2.05 -3.24 -18.18
CA ILE A 95 -2.13 -2.17 -17.19
C ILE A 95 -0.71 -1.73 -16.84
N ASP A 96 -0.16 -0.77 -17.58
CA ASP A 96 1.25 -0.41 -17.51
C ASP A 96 1.59 0.54 -16.36
N ASN A 97 0.60 1.21 -15.79
CA ASN A 97 0.75 2.16 -14.69
C ASN A 97 0.72 1.51 -13.30
N VAL A 98 0.93 0.17 -13.20
CA VAL A 98 1.10 -0.53 -11.92
C VAL A 98 2.36 -1.39 -11.91
N LYS A 99 3.12 -1.29 -10.81
CA LYS A 99 4.32 -2.07 -10.54
C LYS A 99 4.26 -2.69 -9.14
N PHE A 100 5.05 -3.73 -8.91
CA PHE A 100 5.11 -4.42 -7.63
C PHE A 100 6.53 -4.54 -7.13
N ILE A 101 6.73 -4.31 -5.82
CA ILE A 101 8.04 -4.42 -5.17
C ILE A 101 7.97 -5.49 -4.08
N ARG A 102 8.90 -6.45 -4.14
CA ARG A 102 9.11 -7.39 -3.05
C ARG A 102 10.12 -6.82 -2.07
N ALA A 103 9.64 -6.18 -1.01
CA ALA A 103 10.48 -5.61 0.03
C ALA A 103 9.78 -5.60 1.38
N GLN A 104 10.57 -5.46 2.46
CA GLN A 104 10.05 -5.13 3.77
C GLN A 104 9.64 -3.65 3.79
N ILE A 105 8.44 -3.34 4.30
CA ILE A 105 7.91 -1.96 4.37
C ILE A 105 8.79 -1.07 5.25
N GLU A 106 9.47 -1.65 6.23
CA GLU A 106 10.46 -0.98 7.09
C GLU A 106 11.57 -0.28 6.29
N LEU A 107 11.81 -0.74 5.05
CA LEU A 107 12.85 -0.22 4.14
C LEU A 107 12.33 0.78 3.11
N VAL A 108 11.12 1.31 3.28
CA VAL A 108 10.48 2.21 2.31
C VAL A 108 11.31 3.44 1.96
N GLU A 109 12.07 3.99 2.91
CA GLU A 109 12.96 5.15 2.71
C GLU A 109 14.19 4.85 1.84
N TYR A 110 14.51 3.57 1.64
CA TYR A 110 15.56 3.15 0.72
C TYR A 110 15.04 2.88 -0.69
N LEU A 111 13.71 2.70 -0.82
CA LEU A 111 13.01 2.49 -2.10
C LEU A 111 12.66 3.81 -2.78
N PHE A 112 12.30 4.82 -1.99
CA PHE A 112 11.81 6.12 -2.49
C PHE A 112 12.61 7.27 -1.90
N ASP A 113 12.72 8.34 -2.65
CA ASP A 113 13.36 9.57 -2.20
C ASP A 113 12.34 10.52 -1.53
N ASN A 114 12.84 11.59 -0.98
CA ASN A 114 12.00 12.63 -0.36
C ASN A 114 11.02 13.20 -1.39
N ASN A 115 9.77 13.37 -0.96
CA ASN A 115 8.70 13.95 -1.78
C ASN A 115 8.36 13.19 -3.07
N GLU A 116 8.78 11.94 -3.24
CA GLU A 116 8.54 11.14 -4.45
C GLU A 116 7.11 10.57 -4.52
N ILE A 117 6.45 10.41 -3.39
CA ILE A 117 5.14 9.75 -3.27
C ILE A 117 4.05 10.78 -3.03
N SER A 118 2.94 10.64 -3.75
CA SER A 118 1.78 11.53 -3.63
C SER A 118 0.72 11.00 -2.66
N GLU A 119 0.61 9.68 -2.53
CA GLU A 119 -0.43 9.06 -1.72
C GLU A 119 0.00 7.67 -1.25
N ILE A 120 -0.42 7.29 -0.04
CA ILE A 120 -0.19 5.96 0.53
C ILE A 120 -1.53 5.33 0.89
N TRP A 121 -1.73 4.07 0.48
CA TRP A 121 -2.82 3.21 0.90
C TRP A 121 -2.32 2.09 1.81
N ILE A 122 -3.03 1.86 2.90
CA ILE A 122 -2.85 0.75 3.83
C ILE A 122 -4.19 0.01 3.89
N THR A 123 -4.27 -1.13 3.19
CA THR A 123 -5.51 -1.89 3.05
C THR A 123 -5.42 -3.22 3.80
N PHE A 124 -6.31 -3.43 4.77
CA PHE A 124 -6.44 -4.68 5.52
C PHE A 124 -5.13 -5.24 6.09
N SER A 125 -4.26 -4.35 6.55
CA SER A 125 -3.02 -4.72 7.22
C SER A 125 -3.30 -5.41 8.56
N ASP A 126 -2.37 -6.28 9.00
CA ASP A 126 -2.46 -6.92 10.31
C ASP A 126 -2.48 -5.86 11.43
N PRO A 127 -3.51 -5.82 12.27
CA PRO A 127 -3.66 -4.79 13.31
C PRO A 127 -2.63 -4.90 14.43
N GLN A 128 -1.90 -6.02 14.53
CA GLN A 128 -0.84 -6.23 15.54
C GLN A 128 -1.29 -5.85 16.96
N ILE A 129 -2.41 -6.45 17.44
CA ILE A 129 -3.17 -6.01 18.62
C ILE A 129 -2.31 -5.97 19.90
N THR A 130 -1.39 -6.94 20.08
CA THR A 130 -0.59 -7.04 21.30
C THR A 130 0.43 -5.91 21.42
N PHE A 131 0.65 -5.40 22.63
CA PHE A 131 1.59 -4.30 22.90
C PHE A 131 3.01 -4.58 22.36
N LYS A 132 3.54 -5.79 22.55
CA LYS A 132 4.86 -6.19 22.06
C LYS A 132 5.00 -6.08 20.52
N ARG A 133 3.89 -6.09 19.78
CA ARG A 133 3.86 -6.00 18.32
C ARG A 133 3.54 -4.60 17.79
N THR A 134 3.37 -3.59 18.64
CA THR A 134 3.09 -2.19 18.25
C THR A 134 4.04 -1.69 17.17
N LYS A 135 5.31 -2.01 17.26
CA LYS A 135 6.33 -1.64 16.27
C LYS A 135 6.08 -2.17 14.85
N HIS A 136 5.20 -3.15 14.67
CA HIS A 136 4.85 -3.72 13.37
C HIS A 136 3.54 -3.17 12.79
N ARG A 137 2.81 -2.30 13.54
CA ARG A 137 1.62 -1.62 13.00
C ARG A 137 2.05 -0.63 11.93
N LEU A 138 1.50 -0.72 10.74
CA LEU A 138 1.86 0.19 9.63
C LEU A 138 1.45 1.65 9.88
N THR A 139 0.64 1.93 10.89
CA THR A 139 0.26 3.29 11.33
C THR A 139 0.91 3.70 12.65
N ASN A 140 1.97 3.01 13.14
CA ASN A 140 2.69 3.49 14.30
C ASN A 140 3.54 4.73 13.98
N LEU A 141 3.98 5.44 15.01
CA LEU A 141 4.74 6.68 14.87
C LEU A 141 6.03 6.52 14.06
N GLU A 142 6.74 5.40 14.19
CA GLU A 142 7.98 5.14 13.46
C GLU A 142 7.70 5.03 11.95
N PHE A 143 6.68 4.28 11.56
CA PHE A 143 6.26 4.18 10.17
C PHE A 143 5.73 5.50 9.63
N LEU A 144 4.90 6.24 10.38
CA LEU A 144 4.41 7.54 9.97
C LEU A 144 5.56 8.53 9.71
N ASN A 145 6.61 8.52 10.54
CA ASN A 145 7.80 9.34 10.31
C ASN A 145 8.55 8.97 9.00
N LYS A 146 8.60 7.67 8.66
CA LYS A 146 9.17 7.22 7.38
C LYS A 146 8.31 7.69 6.19
N TYR A 147 6.99 7.56 6.31
CA TYR A 147 6.08 8.00 5.25
C TYR A 147 6.15 9.51 5.02
N LYS A 148 6.26 10.29 6.09
CA LYS A 148 6.43 11.74 6.01
C LYS A 148 7.62 12.17 5.15
N ARG A 149 8.71 11.42 5.18
CA ARG A 149 9.90 11.75 4.37
C ARG A 149 9.68 11.52 2.88
N ILE A 150 9.02 10.42 2.53
CA ILE A 150 8.80 10.06 1.11
C ILE A 150 7.56 10.73 0.51
N LEU A 151 6.59 11.15 1.32
CA LEU A 151 5.40 11.87 0.86
C LEU A 151 5.74 13.29 0.46
N ASN A 152 5.14 13.76 -0.64
CA ASN A 152 5.18 15.17 -1.00
C ASN A 152 4.34 16.02 -0.03
N ILE A 153 4.48 17.33 -0.10
CA ILE A 153 3.87 18.28 0.84
C ILE A 153 2.33 18.19 0.89
N ASN A 154 1.69 17.77 -0.20
CA ASN A 154 0.25 17.60 -0.28
C ASN A 154 -0.18 16.14 -0.10
N GLY A 155 0.78 15.25 0.14
CA GLY A 155 0.55 13.83 0.24
C GLY A 155 -0.38 13.46 1.38
N CYS A 156 -1.14 12.38 1.20
CA CYS A 156 -2.04 11.86 2.20
C CYS A 156 -1.89 10.35 2.37
N ILE A 157 -2.39 9.85 3.48
CA ILE A 157 -2.40 8.43 3.83
C ILE A 157 -3.84 7.98 4.02
N ASN A 158 -4.17 6.83 3.43
CA ASN A 158 -5.47 6.19 3.52
C ASN A 158 -5.32 4.86 4.28
N LEU A 159 -6.05 4.71 5.36
CA LEU A 159 -6.19 3.45 6.09
C LEU A 159 -7.59 2.89 5.87
N LYS A 160 -7.69 1.71 5.25
CA LYS A 160 -8.93 0.95 5.10
C LYS A 160 -8.79 -0.40 5.80
N THR A 161 -9.64 -0.70 6.80
CA THR A 161 -9.48 -1.89 7.63
C THR A 161 -10.80 -2.38 8.24
N ASP A 162 -10.90 -3.69 8.49
CA ASP A 162 -11.95 -4.32 9.29
C ASP A 162 -11.66 -4.30 10.80
N SER A 163 -10.50 -3.73 11.20
CA SER A 163 -10.08 -3.66 12.59
C SER A 163 -10.43 -2.32 13.22
N GLU A 164 -11.50 -2.29 14.01
CA GLU A 164 -11.87 -1.10 14.83
C GLU A 164 -10.75 -0.70 15.78
N PHE A 165 -9.98 -1.69 16.30
CA PHE A 165 -8.81 -1.43 17.11
C PHE A 165 -7.75 -0.61 16.35
N LEU A 166 -7.39 -1.02 15.12
CA LEU A 166 -6.38 -0.31 14.34
C LEU A 166 -6.87 1.09 13.94
N HIS A 167 -8.15 1.23 13.62
CA HIS A 167 -8.80 2.49 13.35
C HIS A 167 -8.71 3.44 14.55
N GLY A 168 -9.18 3.02 15.73
CA GLY A 168 -9.15 3.82 16.95
C GLY A 168 -7.73 4.17 17.40
N TYR A 169 -6.79 3.20 17.32
CA TYR A 169 -5.37 3.44 17.60
C TYR A 169 -4.80 4.54 16.69
N THR A 170 -5.11 4.47 15.39
CA THR A 170 -4.60 5.45 14.42
C THR A 170 -5.17 6.84 14.69
N ILE A 171 -6.47 6.97 14.95
CA ILE A 171 -7.08 8.26 15.33
C ILE A 171 -6.42 8.84 16.59
N GLY A 172 -6.29 8.05 17.66
CA GLY A 172 -5.70 8.52 18.91
C GLY A 172 -4.25 8.99 18.73
N LEU A 173 -3.47 8.28 17.90
CA LEU A 173 -2.11 8.70 17.58
C LEU A 173 -2.09 10.02 16.79
N LEU A 174 -2.92 10.15 15.75
CA LEU A 174 -2.99 11.36 14.94
C LEU A 174 -3.41 12.59 15.76
N GLN A 175 -4.39 12.44 16.67
CA GLN A 175 -4.81 13.51 17.57
C GLN A 175 -3.72 13.98 18.53
N ALA A 176 -2.79 13.09 18.90
CA ALA A 176 -1.63 13.44 19.72
C ALA A 176 -0.48 14.10 18.93
N MET A 177 -0.50 14.05 17.59
CA MET A 177 0.53 14.63 16.73
C MET A 177 0.18 16.08 16.36
N LYS A 178 1.10 17.03 16.61
CA LYS A 178 0.87 18.48 16.35
C LYS A 178 0.59 18.83 14.88
N ASN A 179 1.15 18.04 13.94
CA ASN A 179 1.12 18.34 12.49
C ASN A 179 0.28 17.33 11.70
N ALA A 180 -0.51 16.51 12.38
CA ALA A 180 -1.41 15.58 11.71
C ALA A 180 -2.79 16.20 11.53
N GLU A 181 -3.41 15.95 10.39
CA GLU A 181 -4.75 16.39 10.06
C GLU A 181 -5.59 15.20 9.59
N ILE A 182 -6.70 14.94 10.25
CA ILE A 182 -7.68 13.93 9.81
C ILE A 182 -8.62 14.60 8.81
N LEU A 183 -8.46 14.27 7.53
CA LEU A 183 -9.27 14.82 6.43
C LEU A 183 -10.65 14.14 6.37
N TYR A 184 -10.71 12.86 6.68
CA TYR A 184 -11.94 12.08 6.69
C TYR A 184 -11.80 10.86 7.61
N SER A 185 -12.88 10.50 8.31
CA SER A 185 -12.96 9.28 9.12
C SER A 185 -14.37 8.71 9.12
N ASN A 186 -14.50 7.41 8.92
CA ASN A 186 -15.76 6.70 8.94
C ASN A 186 -15.59 5.29 9.53
N HIS A 187 -16.47 4.92 10.46
CA HIS A 187 -16.45 3.62 11.13
C HIS A 187 -17.14 2.49 10.33
N ASP A 188 -17.95 2.85 9.32
CA ASP A 188 -18.56 1.88 8.41
C ASP A 188 -18.87 2.56 7.07
N ILE A 189 -17.94 2.39 6.13
CA ILE A 189 -18.00 3.04 4.82
C ILE A 189 -19.15 2.55 3.92
N TYR A 190 -19.78 1.43 4.26
CA TYR A 190 -20.88 0.86 3.48
C TYR A 190 -22.25 1.19 4.06
N LYS A 191 -22.36 1.36 5.38
CA LYS A 191 -23.63 1.69 6.04
C LYS A 191 -23.84 3.18 6.23
N ARG A 192 -22.77 3.99 6.14
CA ARG A 192 -22.86 5.45 6.31
C ARG A 192 -22.60 6.16 4.98
N SER A 193 -23.42 7.18 4.71
CA SER A 193 -23.27 8.02 3.50
C SER A 193 -22.00 8.88 3.52
N GLY A 194 -21.60 9.36 2.34
CA GLY A 194 -20.49 10.30 2.18
C GLY A 194 -19.11 9.66 2.16
N SER A 195 -19.02 8.33 2.05
CA SER A 195 -17.72 7.66 1.90
C SER A 195 -17.09 7.92 0.53
N PRO A 196 -15.77 8.13 0.45
CA PRO A 196 -15.08 8.31 -0.82
C PRO A 196 -15.26 7.11 -1.75
N LYS A 197 -15.45 7.36 -3.04
CA LYS A 197 -15.67 6.31 -4.05
C LYS A 197 -14.50 5.34 -4.10
N GLU A 198 -13.28 5.84 -4.09
CA GLU A 198 -12.05 5.05 -4.09
C GLU A 198 -11.97 4.07 -2.90
N ALA A 199 -12.64 4.37 -1.78
CA ALA A 199 -12.71 3.48 -0.63
C ALA A 199 -13.84 2.43 -0.72
N THR A 200 -14.88 2.66 -1.53
CA THR A 200 -16.08 1.81 -1.56
C THR A 200 -16.24 1.00 -2.85
N GLU A 201 -15.75 1.50 -3.98
CA GLU A 201 -15.93 0.85 -5.30
C GLU A 201 -14.99 -0.35 -5.48
N ILE A 202 -13.78 -0.28 -4.89
CA ILE A 202 -12.81 -1.38 -4.98
C ILE A 202 -12.94 -2.28 -3.76
N LYS A 203 -13.34 -3.52 -3.99
CA LYS A 203 -13.49 -4.54 -2.96
C LYS A 203 -12.49 -5.67 -3.16
N THR A 204 -11.59 -5.84 -2.20
CA THR A 204 -10.65 -6.97 -2.20
C THR A 204 -11.37 -8.29 -1.86
N HIS A 205 -10.72 -9.41 -2.17
CA HIS A 205 -11.23 -10.71 -1.77
C HIS A 205 -11.47 -10.82 -0.24
N TYR A 206 -10.56 -10.31 0.57
CA TYR A 206 -10.71 -10.32 2.03
C TYR A 206 -11.86 -9.43 2.50
N GLU A 207 -12.03 -8.28 1.90
CA GLU A 207 -13.12 -7.36 2.21
C GLU A 207 -14.49 -8.00 1.96
N ASN A 208 -14.66 -8.69 0.84
CA ASN A 208 -15.89 -9.42 0.56
C ASN A 208 -16.19 -10.50 1.63
N LEU A 209 -15.15 -11.17 2.15
CA LEU A 209 -15.31 -12.14 3.25
C LEU A 209 -15.73 -11.48 4.58
N PHE A 210 -15.31 -10.23 4.83
CA PHE A 210 -15.71 -9.48 6.02
C PHE A 210 -17.15 -8.96 5.88
N LEU A 211 -17.52 -8.46 4.70
CA LEU A 211 -18.89 -7.98 4.42
C LEU A 211 -19.93 -9.11 4.53
N ILE A 212 -19.60 -10.34 4.07
CA ILE A 212 -20.47 -11.51 4.26
C ILE A 212 -20.72 -11.79 5.75
N LYS A 213 -19.78 -11.45 6.63
CA LYS A 213 -19.89 -11.59 8.09
C LYS A 213 -20.47 -10.37 8.78
N ASP A 214 -21.02 -9.42 8.02
CA ASP A 214 -21.55 -8.13 8.51
C ASP A 214 -20.54 -7.33 9.36
N LYS A 215 -19.25 -7.50 9.10
CA LYS A 215 -18.21 -6.70 9.77
C LYS A 215 -18.15 -5.30 9.16
N PRO A 216 -18.11 -4.24 9.99
CA PRO A 216 -17.90 -2.90 9.48
C PRO A 216 -16.50 -2.77 8.86
N ILE A 217 -16.43 -2.02 7.76
CA ILE A 217 -15.16 -1.62 7.17
C ILE A 217 -14.95 -0.13 7.48
N THR A 218 -13.85 0.15 8.15
CA THR A 218 -13.51 1.50 8.58
C THR A 218 -12.56 2.17 7.60
N PHE A 219 -12.57 3.50 7.54
CA PHE A 219 -11.68 4.26 6.68
C PHE A 219 -11.25 5.57 7.35
N ILE A 220 -9.96 5.90 7.20
CA ILE A 220 -9.39 7.19 7.61
C ILE A 220 -8.53 7.71 6.47
N LYS A 221 -8.69 8.99 6.10
CA LYS A 221 -7.78 9.75 5.23
C LYS A 221 -7.16 10.87 6.04
N PHE A 222 -5.83 11.00 6.02
CA PHE A 222 -5.12 11.94 6.86
C PHE A 222 -3.79 12.42 6.24
N LYS A 223 -3.28 13.55 6.76
CA LYS A 223 -1.93 14.10 6.49
C LYS A 223 -1.10 14.10 7.76
N ILE A 224 0.26 14.15 7.59
CA ILE A 224 1.23 14.16 8.70
C ILE A 224 2.37 15.14 8.47
#